data_ad589c68eda485754748badf1571218f
#
_entry.id   ad589c68eda485754748badf1571218f
#
_cell.length_a   1.000
_cell.length_b   1.000
_cell.length_c   1.000
_cell.angle_alpha   90.00
_cell.angle_beta   90.00
_cell.angle_gamma   90.00
#
_symmetry.space_group_name_H-M   'P 1'
#
loop_
_entity.id
_entity.type
_entity.pdbx_description
1 polymer ?
#
loop_
_entity_poly.entity_id
_entity_poly.type
_entity_poly.pdbx_seq_one_letter_code
_entity_poly.pdbx_strand_id
1 'polypeptide(L)'
;MGFDLLGTAEMKHYFKVSDIEYAEHNFVWKPCYGEKQEYPDKYREMKVMLEETLYPYRKLYVIFRTYNEGIAFRYEIPYQSGFEKVVIDKELTEFAFPKNTSVWESHGHEGKYYKVYPFEVKTDCELPLTCQTPQGVYGAIMEAGNNHYPRAYLEAPYRKEDILRISLRGEAKGERGMVTAWRVISLADEPGKLMEQNYLLYNLNESCKLADTYW
;
A
#
# COMPACT_ATOMS: atom_id res chain seq x y z
N MET A 1 3.12 -4.19 11.42
CA MET A 1 1.83 -3.93 10.73
C MET A 1 0.72 -3.80 11.76
N GLY A 2 -0.46 -3.34 11.36
CA GLY A 2 -1.63 -3.14 12.23
C GLY A 2 -2.02 -1.68 12.36
N PHE A 3 -2.83 -1.38 13.36
CA PHE A 3 -3.44 -0.06 13.51
C PHE A 3 -3.47 0.41 14.95
N ASP A 4 -3.23 1.69 15.15
CA ASP A 4 -3.71 2.40 16.32
C ASP A 4 -5.13 2.92 16.01
N LEU A 5 -6.09 2.63 16.91
CA LEU A 5 -7.51 2.91 16.73
C LEU A 5 -7.98 3.94 17.76
N LEU A 6 -8.97 4.76 17.39
CA LEU A 6 -9.63 5.66 18.33
C LEU A 6 -10.87 4.99 18.94
N GLY A 7 -11.05 5.22 20.24
CA GLY A 7 -12.21 4.74 20.99
C GLY A 7 -12.22 3.24 21.33
N THR A 8 -11.16 2.51 20.97
CA THR A 8 -10.98 1.08 21.28
C THR A 8 -9.51 0.71 21.37
N ALA A 9 -9.20 -0.49 21.86
CA ALA A 9 -7.83 -1.00 21.92
C ALA A 9 -7.19 -1.09 20.52
N GLU A 10 -5.90 -0.83 20.44
CA GLU A 10 -5.08 -0.99 19.22
C GLU A 10 -5.24 -2.38 18.60
N MET A 11 -5.06 -2.49 17.29
CA MET A 11 -5.17 -3.74 16.53
C MET A 11 -3.83 -4.05 15.85
N LYS A 12 -2.83 -4.48 16.63
CA LYS A 12 -1.46 -4.70 16.15
C LYS A 12 -0.72 -5.88 16.78
N HIS A 13 -1.28 -6.48 17.83
CA HIS A 13 -0.64 -7.57 18.58
C HIS A 13 -1.58 -8.77 18.74
N TYR A 14 -1.00 -9.89 19.17
CA TYR A 14 -1.73 -11.09 19.57
C TYR A 14 -2.61 -11.74 18.49
N PHE A 15 -2.19 -11.62 17.23
CA PHE A 15 -2.85 -12.30 16.13
C PHE A 15 -2.36 -13.75 15.97
N LYS A 16 -3.29 -14.62 15.63
CA LYS A 16 -3.03 -15.94 15.03
C LYS A 16 -3.58 -15.93 13.60
N VAL A 17 -2.95 -16.71 12.73
CA VAL A 17 -3.53 -17.03 11.41
C VAL A 17 -4.67 -18.02 11.65
N SER A 18 -5.87 -17.64 11.24
CA SER A 18 -7.05 -18.51 11.33
C SER A 18 -7.32 -19.27 10.04
N ASP A 19 -7.01 -18.66 8.89
CA ASP A 19 -7.17 -19.26 7.56
C ASP A 19 -6.32 -18.54 6.51
N ILE A 20 -6.08 -19.21 5.38
CA ILE A 20 -5.38 -18.64 4.21
C ILE A 20 -6.09 -19.11 2.95
N GLU A 21 -6.51 -18.16 2.12
CA GLU A 21 -7.09 -18.39 0.81
C GLU A 21 -6.12 -17.99 -0.30
N TYR A 22 -6.11 -18.73 -1.40
CA TYR A 22 -5.30 -18.44 -2.58
C TYR A 22 -6.19 -18.29 -3.82
N ALA A 23 -5.82 -17.36 -4.70
CA ALA A 23 -6.46 -17.17 -5.99
C ALA A 23 -5.43 -16.80 -7.06
N GLU A 24 -5.76 -17.06 -8.33
CA GLU A 24 -4.99 -16.59 -9.48
C GLU A 24 -5.90 -15.80 -10.40
N HIS A 25 -5.36 -14.73 -10.96
CA HIS A 25 -6.03 -13.89 -11.93
C HIS A 25 -5.17 -13.73 -13.18
N ASN A 26 -5.77 -13.87 -14.35
CA ASN A 26 -5.10 -13.72 -15.62
C ASN A 26 -6.06 -13.12 -16.63
N PHE A 27 -6.03 -11.83 -16.76
CA PHE A 27 -6.91 -11.06 -17.61
C PHE A 27 -6.14 -10.00 -18.40
N VAL A 28 -6.72 -9.54 -19.49
CA VAL A 28 -6.23 -8.40 -20.27
C VAL A 28 -7.39 -7.44 -20.44
N TRP A 29 -7.17 -6.18 -20.12
CA TRP A 29 -8.20 -5.16 -20.24
C TRP A 29 -7.78 -4.01 -21.15
N LYS A 30 -8.76 -3.29 -21.68
CA LYS A 30 -8.57 -2.15 -22.56
C LYS A 30 -8.94 -0.86 -21.83
N PRO A 31 -8.03 0.12 -21.75
CA PRO A 31 -8.37 1.42 -21.19
C PRO A 31 -9.25 2.21 -22.17
N CYS A 32 -10.01 3.17 -21.66
CA CYS A 32 -10.75 4.13 -22.49
C CYS A 32 -9.79 5.03 -23.30
N TYR A 33 -8.63 5.32 -22.72
CA TYR A 33 -7.53 6.08 -23.31
C TYR A 33 -6.22 5.70 -22.62
N GLY A 34 -5.08 6.09 -23.18
CA GLY A 34 -3.78 5.85 -22.54
C GLY A 34 -2.68 5.51 -23.54
N GLU A 35 -1.52 5.16 -23.02
CA GLU A 35 -0.31 4.89 -23.81
C GLU A 35 -0.35 3.52 -24.50
N LYS A 36 -1.11 2.58 -23.97
CA LYS A 36 -1.23 1.21 -24.49
C LYS A 36 -2.66 0.88 -24.81
N GLN A 37 -2.87 0.06 -25.84
CA GLN A 37 -4.20 -0.41 -26.21
C GLN A 37 -4.74 -1.49 -25.27
N GLU A 38 -3.85 -2.23 -24.62
CA GLU A 38 -4.17 -3.34 -23.73
C GLU A 38 -3.18 -3.38 -22.55
N TYR A 39 -3.68 -3.72 -21.39
CA TYR A 39 -2.88 -3.95 -20.18
C TYR A 39 -3.13 -5.35 -19.64
N PRO A 40 -2.07 -6.11 -19.30
CA PRO A 40 -2.22 -7.36 -18.58
C PRO A 40 -2.56 -7.08 -17.12
N ASP A 41 -3.50 -7.86 -16.57
CA ASP A 41 -3.76 -7.95 -15.13
C ASP A 41 -3.59 -9.40 -14.69
N LYS A 42 -2.35 -9.75 -14.32
CA LYS A 42 -1.97 -11.11 -13.98
C LYS A 42 -1.31 -11.13 -12.61
N TYR A 43 -1.98 -11.79 -11.67
CA TYR A 43 -1.44 -11.88 -10.30
C TYR A 43 -1.83 -13.20 -9.64
N ARG A 44 -1.07 -13.52 -8.60
CA ARG A 44 -1.46 -14.48 -7.57
C ARG A 44 -1.83 -13.73 -6.32
N GLU A 45 -2.96 -14.11 -5.75
CA GLU A 45 -3.48 -13.50 -4.53
C GLU A 45 -3.39 -14.49 -3.37
N MET A 46 -3.02 -13.97 -2.20
CA MET A 46 -3.09 -14.65 -0.92
C MET A 46 -3.84 -13.76 0.06
N LYS A 47 -4.98 -14.24 0.56
CA LYS A 47 -5.73 -13.59 1.64
C LYS A 47 -5.45 -14.33 2.94
N VAL A 48 -4.76 -13.66 3.85
CA VAL A 48 -4.45 -14.17 5.20
C VAL A 48 -5.49 -13.65 6.17
N MET A 49 -6.21 -14.54 6.81
CA MET A 49 -7.20 -14.22 7.83
C MET A 49 -6.55 -14.30 9.21
N LEU A 50 -6.51 -13.16 9.89
CA LEU A 50 -5.95 -13.02 11.23
C LEU A 50 -7.08 -12.84 12.24
N GLU A 51 -6.93 -13.47 13.41
CA GLU A 51 -7.84 -13.33 14.54
C GLU A 51 -7.06 -13.03 15.81
N GLU A 52 -7.49 -12.03 16.59
CA GLU A 52 -6.88 -11.75 17.89
C GLU A 52 -7.09 -12.95 18.85
N THR A 53 -6.04 -13.30 19.57
CA THR A 53 -6.07 -14.38 20.57
C THR A 53 -6.60 -13.93 21.93
N LEU A 54 -6.75 -12.61 22.12
CA LEU A 54 -7.27 -11.96 23.31
C LEU A 54 -8.55 -11.17 22.99
N TYR A 55 -9.40 -10.99 24.01
CA TYR A 55 -10.58 -10.15 23.87
C TYR A 55 -10.19 -8.76 23.33
N PRO A 56 -10.90 -8.22 22.34
CA PRO A 56 -12.23 -8.61 21.86
C PRO A 56 -12.27 -9.61 20.67
N TYR A 57 -11.18 -10.32 20.35
CA TYR A 57 -11.11 -11.37 19.30
C TYR A 57 -11.46 -10.87 17.90
N ARG A 58 -11.02 -9.67 17.57
CA ARG A 58 -11.31 -9.05 16.27
C ARG A 58 -10.57 -9.75 15.14
N LYS A 59 -11.16 -9.68 13.96
CA LYS A 59 -10.59 -10.22 12.72
C LYS A 59 -10.00 -9.11 11.87
N LEU A 60 -8.87 -9.41 11.27
CA LEU A 60 -8.16 -8.56 10.31
C LEU A 60 -7.69 -9.44 9.17
N TYR A 61 -7.97 -9.06 7.93
CA TYR A 61 -7.46 -9.75 6.76
C TYR A 61 -6.34 -8.95 6.12
N VAL A 62 -5.31 -9.65 5.64
CA VAL A 62 -4.24 -9.05 4.84
C VAL A 62 -4.28 -9.71 3.48
N ILE A 63 -4.50 -8.92 2.44
CA ILE A 63 -4.60 -9.39 1.07
C ILE A 63 -3.32 -9.00 0.36
N PHE A 64 -2.59 -9.99 -0.16
CA PHE A 64 -1.37 -9.81 -0.95
C PHE A 64 -1.66 -10.18 -2.40
N ARG A 65 -1.13 -9.39 -3.33
CA ARG A 65 -1.06 -9.70 -4.76
C ARG A 65 0.36 -9.63 -5.23
N THR A 66 0.82 -10.66 -5.92
CA THR A 66 2.15 -10.72 -6.55
C THR A 66 1.99 -10.66 -8.06
N TYR A 67 2.72 -9.71 -8.66
CA TYR A 67 2.81 -9.45 -10.09
C TYR A 67 4.25 -9.66 -10.54
N ASN A 68 4.50 -9.72 -11.84
CA ASN A 68 5.86 -9.70 -12.38
C ASN A 68 6.56 -8.36 -12.09
N GLU A 69 5.78 -7.29 -11.97
CA GLU A 69 6.22 -5.91 -11.76
C GLU A 69 6.43 -5.57 -10.28
N GLY A 70 5.94 -6.39 -9.36
CA GLY A 70 6.03 -6.10 -7.94
C GLY A 70 4.99 -6.79 -7.07
N ILE A 71 4.76 -6.21 -5.90
CA ILE A 71 3.83 -6.71 -4.89
C ILE A 71 2.88 -5.58 -4.49
N ALA A 72 1.62 -5.92 -4.29
CA ALA A 72 0.65 -5.06 -3.63
C ALA A 72 0.05 -5.77 -2.43
N PHE A 73 -0.27 -5.02 -1.37
CA PHE A 73 -1.03 -5.54 -0.24
C PHE A 73 -1.94 -4.47 0.34
N ARG A 74 -3.02 -4.91 0.97
CA ARG A 74 -3.95 -4.06 1.73
C ARG A 74 -4.53 -4.81 2.89
N TYR A 75 -5.15 -4.06 3.78
CA TYR A 75 -5.90 -4.62 4.89
C TYR A 75 -7.41 -4.54 4.64
N GLU A 76 -8.13 -5.52 5.17
CA GLU A 76 -9.57 -5.52 5.24
C GLU A 76 -9.98 -5.83 6.68
N ILE A 77 -10.68 -4.90 7.31
CA ILE A 77 -11.35 -5.12 8.58
C ILE A 77 -12.78 -5.53 8.24
N PRO A 78 -13.14 -6.82 8.35
CA PRO A 78 -14.48 -7.27 8.00
C PRO A 78 -15.52 -6.72 8.98
N TYR A 79 -16.78 -6.64 8.52
CA TYR A 79 -17.88 -6.38 9.45
C TYR A 79 -17.94 -7.46 10.50
N GLN A 80 -18.01 -7.06 11.76
CA GLN A 80 -18.08 -7.97 12.90
C GLN A 80 -18.86 -7.32 14.05
N SER A 81 -19.65 -8.13 14.75
CA SER A 81 -20.50 -7.65 15.84
C SER A 81 -19.65 -7.07 16.98
N GLY A 82 -20.07 -5.93 17.51
CA GLY A 82 -19.35 -5.21 18.56
C GLY A 82 -18.18 -4.37 18.04
N PHE A 83 -17.99 -4.31 16.69
CA PHE A 83 -16.95 -3.50 16.05
C PHE A 83 -17.48 -2.91 14.73
N GLU A 84 -18.67 -2.30 14.80
CA GLU A 84 -19.38 -1.76 13.64
C GLU A 84 -18.76 -0.46 13.11
N LYS A 85 -18.13 0.31 13.99
CA LYS A 85 -17.43 1.56 13.65
C LYS A 85 -15.94 1.39 13.88
N VAL A 86 -15.17 1.72 12.87
CA VAL A 86 -13.71 1.68 12.90
C VAL A 86 -13.18 3.07 12.63
N VAL A 87 -12.35 3.58 13.53
CA VAL A 87 -11.60 4.82 13.31
C VAL A 87 -10.13 4.53 13.50
N ILE A 88 -9.40 4.53 12.38
CA ILE A 88 -7.94 4.36 12.38
C ILE A 88 -7.30 5.72 12.56
N ASP A 89 -6.49 5.86 13.62
CA ASP A 89 -5.63 7.01 13.87
C ASP A 89 -4.31 6.86 13.12
N LYS A 90 -3.70 5.66 13.20
CA LYS A 90 -2.43 5.34 12.52
C LYS A 90 -2.45 3.98 11.87
N GLU A 91 -1.93 3.91 10.67
CA GLU A 91 -1.52 2.69 10.01
C GLU A 91 -0.04 2.42 10.32
N LEU A 92 0.25 1.24 10.85
CA LEU A 92 1.60 0.87 11.32
C LEU A 92 2.35 0.03 10.29
N THR A 93 2.08 0.26 9.01
CA THR A 93 2.81 -0.39 7.92
C THR A 93 4.21 0.18 7.79
N GLU A 94 5.21 -0.68 7.81
CA GLU A 94 6.62 -0.33 7.69
C GLU A 94 7.26 -1.03 6.50
N PHE A 95 8.21 -0.33 5.85
CA PHE A 95 9.02 -0.81 4.75
C PHE A 95 10.48 -0.78 5.20
N ALA A 96 11.11 -1.95 5.29
CA ALA A 96 12.53 -2.09 5.61
C ALA A 96 13.36 -2.19 4.33
N PHE A 97 14.42 -1.42 4.25
CA PHE A 97 15.31 -1.36 3.10
C PHE A 97 16.66 -2.05 3.41
N PRO A 98 17.32 -2.63 2.39
CA PRO A 98 18.71 -3.04 2.52
C PRO A 98 19.59 -1.85 2.92
N LYS A 99 20.64 -2.10 3.70
CA LYS A 99 21.61 -1.06 4.07
C LYS A 99 22.18 -0.37 2.84
N ASN A 100 22.42 0.94 2.95
CA ASN A 100 22.93 1.79 1.88
C ASN A 100 22.00 1.92 0.67
N THR A 101 20.72 1.61 0.82
CA THR A 101 19.71 1.98 -0.18
C THR A 101 19.57 3.50 -0.22
N SER A 102 19.54 4.06 -1.40
CA SER A 102 19.22 5.47 -1.60
C SER A 102 17.74 5.61 -1.92
N VAL A 103 17.08 6.65 -1.40
CA VAL A 103 15.72 7.03 -1.73
C VAL A 103 15.68 8.47 -2.23
N TRP A 104 14.68 8.81 -3.05
CA TRP A 104 14.46 10.18 -3.52
C TRP A 104 13.23 10.74 -2.85
N GLU A 105 13.44 11.47 -1.73
CA GLU A 105 12.35 12.13 -1.02
C GLU A 105 11.88 13.41 -1.74
N SER A 106 10.59 13.69 -1.66
CA SER A 106 9.98 14.95 -2.09
C SER A 106 8.91 15.36 -1.09
N HIS A 107 8.74 16.67 -0.93
CA HIS A 107 7.77 17.26 0.00
C HIS A 107 6.96 18.35 -0.68
N GLY A 108 5.64 18.24 -0.58
CA GLY A 108 4.71 19.16 -1.23
C GLY A 108 4.59 18.92 -2.74
N HIS A 109 3.54 19.48 -3.31
CA HIS A 109 3.30 19.43 -4.75
C HIS A 109 4.42 20.18 -5.49
N GLU A 110 4.95 19.59 -6.56
CA GLU A 110 6.03 20.17 -7.37
C GLU A 110 7.34 20.43 -6.58
N GLY A 111 7.53 19.71 -5.47
CA GLY A 111 8.73 19.78 -4.66
C GLY A 111 9.98 19.26 -5.37
N LYS A 112 11.15 19.71 -4.92
CA LYS A 112 12.43 19.14 -5.37
C LYS A 112 12.61 17.76 -4.80
N TYR A 113 13.26 16.88 -5.56
CA TYR A 113 13.68 15.57 -5.11
C TYR A 113 15.09 15.66 -4.51
N TYR A 114 15.25 15.03 -3.33
CA TYR A 114 16.55 14.95 -2.64
C TYR A 114 16.91 13.48 -2.47
N LYS A 115 18.13 13.14 -2.87
CA LYS A 115 18.70 11.80 -2.66
C LYS A 115 19.22 11.69 -1.24
N VAL A 116 18.64 10.81 -0.45
CA VAL A 116 18.96 10.59 0.98
C VAL A 116 18.95 9.10 1.31
N TYR A 117 19.34 8.73 2.52
CA TYR A 117 19.10 7.39 3.05
C TYR A 117 17.71 7.30 3.71
N PRO A 118 17.09 6.10 3.83
CA PRO A 118 15.76 5.97 4.44
C PRO A 118 15.65 6.60 5.82
N PHE A 119 16.65 6.45 6.68
CA PHE A 119 16.65 7.03 8.03
C PHE A 119 16.78 8.57 8.08
N GLU A 120 17.08 9.21 6.95
CA GLU A 120 17.18 10.67 6.82
C GLU A 120 15.88 11.30 6.29
N VAL A 121 14.94 10.48 5.79
CA VAL A 121 13.67 10.94 5.24
C VAL A 121 12.89 11.70 6.30
N LYS A 122 12.44 12.89 5.94
CA LYS A 122 11.65 13.78 6.79
C LYS A 122 10.18 13.35 6.79
N THR A 123 9.43 13.85 7.77
CA THR A 123 7.97 13.69 7.82
C THR A 123 7.29 14.24 6.56
N ASP A 124 6.14 13.70 6.22
CA ASP A 124 5.34 14.09 5.05
C ASP A 124 6.06 13.89 3.70
N CYS A 125 6.91 12.85 3.61
CA CYS A 125 7.48 12.46 2.33
C CYS A 125 6.40 11.90 1.40
N GLU A 126 6.33 12.46 0.21
CA GLU A 126 5.31 12.15 -0.80
C GLU A 126 5.50 10.74 -1.39
N LEU A 127 4.39 10.13 -1.80
CA LEU A 127 4.36 8.97 -2.68
C LEU A 127 4.12 9.43 -4.14
N PRO A 128 4.70 8.76 -5.13
CA PRO A 128 5.60 7.60 -5.06
C PRO A 128 6.99 7.96 -4.54
N LEU A 129 7.56 7.08 -3.70
CA LEU A 129 8.96 7.16 -3.29
C LEU A 129 9.79 6.19 -4.14
N THR A 130 10.72 6.69 -4.91
CA THR A 130 11.68 5.87 -5.67
C THR A 130 12.89 5.52 -4.80
N CYS A 131 13.42 4.31 -4.94
CA CYS A 131 14.63 3.87 -4.27
C CYS A 131 15.57 3.13 -5.24
N GLN A 132 16.85 3.04 -4.83
CA GLN A 132 17.87 2.24 -5.49
C GLN A 132 18.70 1.50 -4.45
N THR A 133 18.71 0.17 -4.55
CA THR A 133 19.55 -0.66 -3.68
C THR A 133 21.01 -0.63 -4.14
N PRO A 134 21.98 -0.98 -3.27
CA PRO A 134 23.39 -1.10 -3.66
C PRO A 134 23.64 -2.14 -4.77
N GLN A 135 22.74 -3.11 -4.93
CA GLN A 135 22.80 -4.13 -5.98
C GLN A 135 22.28 -3.62 -7.34
N GLY A 136 21.85 -2.36 -7.42
CA GLY A 136 21.36 -1.75 -8.65
C GLY A 136 19.89 -2.00 -8.95
N VAL A 137 19.13 -2.61 -8.01
CA VAL A 137 17.68 -2.76 -8.16
C VAL A 137 17.00 -1.44 -7.86
N TYR A 138 16.15 -1.00 -8.75
CA TYR A 138 15.27 0.16 -8.56
C TYR A 138 13.93 -0.29 -7.99
N GLY A 139 13.35 0.51 -7.11
CA GLY A 139 12.04 0.25 -6.56
C GLY A 139 11.22 1.53 -6.43
N ALA A 140 9.91 1.36 -6.34
CA ALA A 140 8.99 2.45 -6.02
C ALA A 140 7.97 1.98 -4.98
N ILE A 141 7.81 2.75 -3.90
CA ILE A 141 6.71 2.59 -2.96
C ILE A 141 5.59 3.54 -3.38
N MET A 142 4.39 2.99 -3.53
CA MET A 142 3.24 3.70 -4.07
C MET A 142 1.96 3.30 -3.33
N GLU A 143 0.87 4.00 -3.60
CA GLU A 143 -0.48 3.61 -3.16
C GLU A 143 -1.47 3.59 -4.33
N ALA A 144 -2.50 2.75 -4.24
CA ALA A 144 -3.59 2.66 -5.21
C ALA A 144 -4.91 2.32 -4.53
N GLY A 145 -6.03 2.47 -5.24
CA GLY A 145 -7.36 2.16 -4.71
C GLY A 145 -7.72 3.01 -3.50
N ASN A 146 -7.33 4.26 -3.51
CA ASN A 146 -7.48 5.19 -2.38
C ASN A 146 -8.90 5.77 -2.27
N ASN A 147 -9.91 4.89 -2.36
CA ASN A 147 -11.31 5.25 -2.24
C ASN A 147 -11.72 5.23 -0.77
N HIS A 148 -12.13 6.38 -0.23
CA HIS A 148 -12.57 6.52 1.16
C HIS A 148 -11.50 6.18 2.22
N TYR A 149 -10.23 6.29 1.86
CA TYR A 149 -9.09 6.10 2.76
C TYR A 149 -8.15 7.31 2.70
N PRO A 150 -7.58 7.80 3.81
CA PRO A 150 -6.69 8.95 3.78
C PRO A 150 -5.44 8.69 2.94
N ARG A 151 -4.98 9.74 2.26
CA ARG A 151 -3.71 9.73 1.56
C ARG A 151 -2.57 9.40 2.52
N ALA A 152 -1.65 8.57 2.05
CA ALA A 152 -0.46 8.21 2.79
C ALA A 152 0.74 9.08 2.41
N TYR A 153 1.59 9.27 3.40
CA TYR A 153 2.95 9.80 3.33
C TYR A 153 3.89 8.79 3.94
N LEU A 154 5.19 9.03 3.83
CA LEU A 154 6.22 8.23 4.48
C LEU A 154 6.99 9.10 5.47
N GLU A 155 7.43 8.47 6.55
CA GLU A 155 8.33 9.06 7.54
C GLU A 155 9.35 8.05 8.03
N ALA A 156 10.52 8.51 8.50
CA ALA A 156 11.49 7.65 9.19
C ALA A 156 11.14 7.59 10.69
N PRO A 157 10.53 6.49 11.18
CA PRO A 157 10.08 6.40 12.57
C PRO A 157 11.22 6.21 13.56
N TYR A 158 12.37 5.70 13.09
CA TYR A 158 13.51 5.35 13.93
C TYR A 158 14.79 6.01 13.40
N ARG A 159 15.61 6.52 14.31
CA ARG A 159 16.92 7.05 13.95
C ARG A 159 17.89 5.92 13.63
N LYS A 160 18.64 6.05 12.52
CA LYS A 160 19.68 5.11 12.07
C LYS A 160 19.17 3.73 11.63
N GLU A 161 17.88 3.58 11.40
CA GLU A 161 17.30 2.37 10.83
C GLU A 161 16.78 2.67 9.43
N ASP A 162 17.09 1.79 8.47
CA ASP A 162 16.63 1.91 7.09
C ASP A 162 15.18 1.42 6.96
N ILE A 163 14.27 2.07 7.72
CA ILE A 163 12.84 1.76 7.80
C ILE A 163 12.06 3.05 7.55
N LEU A 164 11.06 2.95 6.67
CA LEU A 164 10.05 3.98 6.50
C LEU A 164 8.68 3.44 6.90
N ARG A 165 7.86 4.28 7.50
CA ARG A 165 6.52 3.97 7.95
C ARG A 165 5.50 4.84 7.25
N ILE A 166 4.29 4.29 7.03
CA ILE A 166 3.13 5.03 6.57
C ILE A 166 2.71 6.05 7.63
N SER A 167 2.47 7.27 7.19
CA SER A 167 1.81 8.34 7.95
C SER A 167 0.56 8.77 7.20
N LEU A 168 -0.62 8.62 7.80
CA LEU A 168 -1.89 8.98 7.18
C LEU A 168 -2.18 10.48 7.36
N ARG A 169 -2.72 11.11 6.33
CA ARG A 169 -3.18 12.49 6.42
C ARG A 169 -4.61 12.55 6.97
N GLY A 170 -4.76 12.24 8.25
CA GLY A 170 -6.01 12.24 8.97
C GLY A 170 -6.53 10.84 9.29
N GLU A 171 -7.66 10.80 9.98
CA GLU A 171 -8.29 9.57 10.42
C GLU A 171 -8.99 8.85 9.27
N ALA A 172 -8.85 7.51 9.21
CA ALA A 172 -9.69 6.68 8.34
C ALA A 172 -10.93 6.20 9.12
N LYS A 173 -12.11 6.40 8.54
CA LYS A 173 -13.38 6.05 9.15
C LYS A 173 -14.15 5.05 8.32
N GLY A 174 -14.57 3.96 8.93
CA GLY A 174 -15.39 2.92 8.31
C GLY A 174 -16.59 2.56 9.15
N GLU A 175 -17.69 2.26 8.47
CA GLU A 175 -18.90 1.70 9.06
C GLU A 175 -19.14 0.34 8.42
N ARG A 176 -19.47 -0.69 9.23
CA ARG A 176 -19.69 -2.06 8.77
C ARG A 176 -18.50 -2.71 8.04
N GLY A 177 -17.30 -2.45 8.57
CA GLY A 177 -16.05 -2.90 7.98
C GLY A 177 -15.32 -1.79 7.22
N MET A 178 -14.07 -2.07 6.83
CA MET A 178 -13.20 -1.12 6.13
C MET A 178 -12.20 -1.86 5.27
N VAL A 179 -11.89 -1.29 4.11
CA VAL A 179 -10.78 -1.71 3.24
C VAL A 179 -9.84 -0.53 3.09
N THR A 180 -8.53 -0.77 3.33
CA THR A 180 -7.51 0.26 3.16
C THR A 180 -7.11 0.45 1.70
N ALA A 181 -6.40 1.51 1.39
CA ALA A 181 -5.69 1.63 0.13
C ALA A 181 -4.66 0.49 -0.03
N TRP A 182 -4.32 0.15 -1.28
CA TRP A 182 -3.22 -0.74 -1.58
C TRP A 182 -1.89 -0.06 -1.30
N ARG A 183 -0.99 -0.78 -0.65
CA ARG A 183 0.44 -0.47 -0.55
C ARG A 183 1.16 -1.25 -1.62
N VAL A 184 1.87 -0.54 -2.48
CA VAL A 184 2.45 -1.11 -3.71
C VAL A 184 3.96 -0.96 -3.68
N ILE A 185 4.68 -2.03 -3.98
CA ILE A 185 6.12 -2.05 -4.18
C ILE A 185 6.37 -2.55 -5.59
N SER A 186 6.77 -1.65 -6.49
CA SER A 186 7.24 -2.01 -7.83
C SER A 186 8.75 -2.15 -7.82
N LEU A 187 9.28 -3.11 -8.60
CA LEU A 187 10.70 -3.41 -8.70
C LEU A 187 11.13 -3.51 -10.17
N ALA A 188 12.31 -2.98 -10.48
CA ALA A 188 12.89 -3.03 -11.81
C ALA A 188 14.43 -3.04 -11.76
N ASP A 189 15.07 -3.51 -12.82
CA ASP A 189 16.51 -3.47 -13.02
C ASP A 189 16.98 -2.13 -13.61
N GLU A 190 16.05 -1.33 -14.18
CA GLU A 190 16.32 -0.01 -14.74
C GLU A 190 15.24 1.00 -14.32
N PRO A 191 15.58 2.28 -14.13
CA PRO A 191 14.60 3.28 -13.67
C PRO A 191 13.48 3.52 -14.68
N GLY A 192 13.74 3.41 -15.99
CA GLY A 192 12.73 3.57 -17.03
C GLY A 192 11.63 2.51 -16.95
N LYS A 193 11.98 1.29 -16.54
CA LYS A 193 10.99 0.21 -16.37
C LYS A 193 9.99 0.49 -15.26
N LEU A 194 10.37 1.22 -14.20
CA LEU A 194 9.39 1.64 -13.18
C LEU A 194 8.28 2.50 -13.79
N MET A 195 8.60 3.33 -14.77
CA MET A 195 7.62 4.16 -15.48
C MET A 195 6.74 3.29 -16.40
N GLU A 196 7.32 2.33 -17.11
CA GLU A 196 6.59 1.42 -17.99
C GLU A 196 5.65 0.47 -17.26
N GLN A 197 5.94 0.23 -15.97
CA GLN A 197 5.16 -0.63 -15.07
C GLN A 197 4.08 0.11 -14.28
N ASN A 198 3.85 1.39 -14.52
CA ASN A 198 2.87 2.21 -13.79
C ASN A 198 1.43 1.65 -13.89
N TYR A 199 1.15 0.84 -14.91
CA TYR A 199 -0.14 0.16 -15.07
C TYR A 199 -0.48 -0.81 -13.93
N LEU A 200 0.49 -1.21 -13.12
CA LEU A 200 0.26 -1.93 -11.88
C LEU A 200 -0.70 -1.16 -10.96
N LEU A 201 -0.58 0.17 -10.91
CA LEU A 201 -1.52 1.01 -10.16
C LEU A 201 -2.91 1.00 -10.79
N TYR A 202 -3.01 0.95 -12.12
CA TYR A 202 -4.31 0.89 -12.81
C TYR A 202 -5.05 -0.41 -12.48
N ASN A 203 -4.34 -1.55 -12.44
CA ASN A 203 -4.89 -2.86 -12.08
C ASN A 203 -5.43 -2.93 -10.65
N LEU A 204 -4.96 -2.06 -9.76
CA LEU A 204 -5.36 -2.00 -8.34
C LEU A 204 -6.47 -0.98 -8.06
N ASN A 205 -6.87 -0.21 -9.07
CA ASN A 205 -7.99 0.72 -9.00
C ASN A 205 -9.26 0.11 -9.60
N GLU A 206 -10.40 0.67 -9.23
CA GLU A 206 -11.66 0.30 -9.86
C GLU A 206 -11.66 0.69 -11.35
N SER A 207 -12.35 -0.09 -12.16
CA SER A 207 -12.55 0.21 -13.57
C SER A 207 -13.23 1.57 -13.76
N CYS A 208 -12.91 2.26 -14.85
CA CYS A 208 -13.59 3.49 -15.22
C CYS A 208 -15.10 3.25 -15.36
N LYS A 209 -15.90 4.08 -14.69
CA LYS A 209 -17.38 3.99 -14.69
C LYS A 209 -18.02 4.98 -15.66
N LEU A 210 -17.24 5.76 -16.40
CA LEU A 210 -17.77 6.69 -17.40
C LEU A 210 -18.32 5.91 -18.59
N ALA A 211 -19.60 6.14 -18.91
CA ALA A 211 -20.28 5.48 -20.03
C ALA A 211 -19.86 6.06 -21.38
N ASP A 212 -19.47 7.34 -21.43
CA ASP A 212 -19.03 8.04 -22.62
C ASP A 212 -17.76 8.83 -22.31
N THR A 213 -16.74 8.63 -23.13
CA THR A 213 -15.42 9.28 -23.03
C THR A 213 -15.08 10.15 -24.25
N TYR A 214 -16.04 10.30 -25.17
CA TYR A 214 -15.92 11.17 -26.36
C TYR A 214 -16.36 12.61 -26.04
N TRP A 215 -15.41 13.44 -25.60
CA TRP A 215 -15.64 14.87 -25.29
C TRP A 215 -14.39 15.73 -25.47
#